data_c68fa6669a43e05153e30854c3638173
#
_entry.id   c68fa6669a43e05153e30854c3638173
#
_cell.length_a   1.000
_cell.length_b   1.000
_cell.length_c   1.000
_cell.angle_alpha   90.00
_cell.angle_beta   90.00
_cell.angle_gamma   90.00
#
_symmetry.space_group_name_H-M   'P 1'
#
loop_
_entity.id
_entity.type
_entity.pdbx_description
1 polymer ?
#
loop_
_entity_poly.entity_id
_entity_poly.type
_entity_poly.pdbx_seq_one_letter_code
_entity_poly.pdbx_strand_id
1 'polypeptide(L)'
;SLFKKDIEFNNLGTLIIDEEQKFGVDQKEFLINRYPQIHLFSLSATPIPRTLQMSLLGLKELSIIRTPPSNRIAIRTYVQKYEQVSFLTAINNEISRNGQIFIVVPRISHIPFVESEIKKLNLDISYRIGHSKMKEKDIEEVFLSFSNGEIQCLISTNIIESGIDIKNANTLIIFNSNLFGLSQLYQLRGRVGRSDKRAYAYLFHDSEKLINKTALKKLQVLANYENLGSNF
;
A
#
# COMPACT_ATOMS: atom_id res chain seq x y z
N SER A 1 -1.99 14.97 -17.49
CA SER A 1 -0.62 14.50 -17.20
C SER A 1 0.37 15.63 -17.45
N LEU A 2 1.28 15.88 -16.52
CA LEU A 2 2.34 16.89 -16.63
C LEU A 2 3.34 16.61 -17.78
N PHE A 3 3.28 15.42 -18.36
CA PHE A 3 4.13 14.99 -19.48
C PHE A 3 3.53 15.31 -20.86
N LYS A 4 2.47 16.10 -20.94
CA LYS A 4 1.94 16.55 -22.22
C LYS A 4 2.82 17.63 -22.83
N LYS A 5 3.05 17.55 -24.15
CA LYS A 5 3.89 18.53 -24.88
C LYS A 5 3.36 19.96 -24.80
N ASP A 6 2.07 20.12 -24.53
CA ASP A 6 1.36 21.40 -24.50
C ASP A 6 1.51 22.14 -23.15
N ILE A 7 2.12 21.50 -22.15
CA ILE A 7 2.33 22.13 -20.83
C ILE A 7 3.72 22.74 -20.79
N GLU A 8 3.77 24.03 -20.59
CA GLU A 8 5.02 24.80 -20.39
C GLU A 8 5.06 25.42 -19.00
N PHE A 9 6.23 25.35 -18.37
CA PHE A 9 6.49 25.99 -17.09
C PHE A 9 7.43 27.18 -17.32
N ASN A 10 7.00 28.37 -16.97
CA ASN A 10 7.79 29.60 -17.20
C ASN A 10 9.08 29.64 -16.42
N ASN A 11 9.11 29.04 -15.21
CA ASN A 11 10.30 29.06 -14.36
C ASN A 11 10.33 27.83 -13.44
N LEU A 12 10.59 26.66 -14.05
CA LEU A 12 10.67 25.40 -13.32
C LEU A 12 12.05 25.25 -12.70
N GLY A 13 12.16 25.46 -11.36
CA GLY A 13 13.42 25.32 -10.63
C GLY A 13 13.62 23.96 -9.99
N THR A 14 12.53 23.28 -9.61
CA THR A 14 12.60 21.98 -8.90
C THR A 14 11.55 21.03 -9.41
N LEU A 15 11.93 19.78 -9.61
CA LEU A 15 11.04 18.65 -9.93
C LEU A 15 11.18 17.58 -8.84
N ILE A 16 10.08 17.27 -8.18
CA ILE A 16 10.01 16.20 -7.18
C ILE A 16 9.21 15.06 -7.75
N ILE A 17 9.81 13.88 -7.86
CA ILE A 17 9.18 12.65 -8.33
C ILE A 17 9.00 11.73 -7.13
N ASP A 18 7.76 11.54 -6.70
CA ASP A 18 7.43 10.55 -5.68
C ASP A 18 7.15 9.19 -6.34
N GLU A 19 7.57 8.10 -5.66
CA GLU A 19 7.46 6.73 -6.19
C GLU A 19 8.12 6.59 -7.58
N GLU A 20 9.39 6.95 -7.70
CA GLU A 20 10.15 7.02 -8.97
C GLU A 20 9.96 5.79 -9.88
N GLN A 21 9.74 4.61 -9.30
CA GLN A 21 9.53 3.36 -10.03
C GLN A 21 8.22 3.31 -10.86
N LYS A 22 7.28 4.24 -10.61
CA LYS A 22 6.02 4.34 -11.39
C LYS A 22 6.17 5.09 -12.70
N PHE A 23 7.27 5.80 -12.87
CA PHE A 23 7.54 6.59 -14.05
C PHE A 23 8.52 5.88 -14.98
N GLY A 24 8.18 5.83 -16.27
CA GLY A 24 9.08 5.34 -17.30
C GLY A 24 10.32 6.23 -17.45
N VAL A 25 11.40 5.66 -17.96
CA VAL A 25 12.65 6.39 -18.23
C VAL A 25 12.39 7.55 -19.18
N ASP A 26 11.68 7.31 -20.27
CA ASP A 26 11.36 8.32 -21.30
C ASP A 26 10.61 9.53 -20.74
N GLN A 27 9.71 9.31 -19.77
CA GLN A 27 8.95 10.39 -19.13
C GLN A 27 9.84 11.30 -18.30
N LYS A 28 10.81 10.72 -17.58
CA LYS A 28 11.77 11.48 -16.77
C LYS A 28 12.74 12.24 -17.66
N GLU A 29 13.29 11.58 -18.66
CA GLU A 29 14.21 12.19 -19.62
C GLU A 29 13.55 13.35 -20.39
N PHE A 30 12.28 13.23 -20.75
CA PHE A 30 11.52 14.29 -21.41
C PHE A 30 11.53 15.60 -20.60
N LEU A 31 11.29 15.52 -19.28
CA LEU A 31 11.29 16.73 -18.43
C LEU A 31 12.71 17.24 -18.17
N ILE A 32 13.67 16.37 -17.94
CA ILE A 32 15.06 16.74 -17.68
C ILE A 32 15.67 17.41 -18.91
N ASN A 33 15.45 16.87 -20.10
CA ASN A 33 15.95 17.43 -21.34
C ASN A 33 15.31 18.77 -21.70
N ARG A 34 14.03 18.96 -21.35
CA ARG A 34 13.30 20.19 -21.59
C ARG A 34 13.70 21.32 -20.64
N TYR A 35 14.11 20.97 -19.41
CA TYR A 35 14.49 21.91 -18.35
C TYR A 35 15.83 21.51 -17.73
N PRO A 36 16.96 21.68 -18.41
CA PRO A 36 18.26 21.15 -17.96
C PRO A 36 18.82 21.79 -16.68
N GLN A 37 18.24 22.90 -16.25
CA GLN A 37 18.65 23.65 -15.04
C GLN A 37 17.86 23.23 -13.77
N ILE A 38 16.94 22.23 -13.84
CA ILE A 38 16.12 21.86 -12.71
C ILE A 38 16.87 21.03 -11.66
N HIS A 39 16.55 21.27 -10.40
CA HIS A 39 16.90 20.35 -9.33
C HIS A 39 15.92 19.19 -9.30
N LEU A 40 16.41 17.96 -9.49
CA LEU A 40 15.60 16.75 -9.49
C LEU A 40 15.72 16.01 -8.17
N PHE A 41 14.59 15.81 -7.49
CA PHE A 41 14.47 14.96 -6.32
C PHE A 41 13.62 13.75 -6.63
N SER A 42 14.18 12.56 -6.50
CA SER A 42 13.46 11.29 -6.65
C SER A 42 13.25 10.65 -5.29
N LEU A 43 12.00 10.41 -4.93
CA LEU A 43 11.63 9.78 -3.66
C LEU A 43 11.17 8.35 -3.92
N SER A 44 11.52 7.43 -3.04
CA SER A 44 11.02 6.06 -3.06
C SER A 44 10.84 5.54 -1.63
N ALA A 45 9.67 4.97 -1.37
CA ALA A 45 9.39 4.28 -0.11
C ALA A 45 9.79 2.80 -0.15
N THR A 46 10.21 2.28 -1.31
CA THR A 46 10.66 0.90 -1.43
C THR A 46 12.12 0.79 -1.01
N PRO A 47 12.45 -0.25 -0.20
CA PRO A 47 13.84 -0.50 0.17
C PRO A 47 14.69 -0.74 -1.07
N ILE A 48 15.76 0.03 -1.21
CA ILE A 48 16.76 -0.16 -2.28
C ILE A 48 17.80 -1.14 -1.75
N PRO A 49 18.02 -2.30 -2.39
CA PRO A 49 19.05 -3.24 -1.98
C PRO A 49 20.43 -2.58 -1.87
N ARG A 50 21.21 -2.97 -0.86
CA ARG A 50 22.51 -2.35 -0.56
C ARG A 50 23.46 -2.33 -1.77
N THR A 51 23.43 -3.38 -2.59
CA THR A 51 24.19 -3.46 -3.85
C THR A 51 23.78 -2.39 -4.86
N LEU A 52 22.48 -2.09 -4.96
CA LEU A 52 21.95 -1.05 -5.84
C LEU A 52 22.24 0.34 -5.26
N GLN A 53 22.22 0.50 -3.92
CA GLN A 53 22.66 1.73 -3.26
C GLN A 53 24.11 2.07 -3.60
N MET A 54 25.00 1.08 -3.52
CA MET A 54 26.42 1.25 -3.85
C MET A 54 26.63 1.63 -5.33
N SER A 55 25.84 1.08 -6.23
CA SER A 55 25.88 1.44 -7.66
C SER A 55 25.35 2.84 -7.95
N LEU A 56 24.38 3.32 -7.18
CA LEU A 56 23.78 4.65 -7.32
C LEU A 56 24.65 5.76 -6.71
N LEU A 57 25.45 5.47 -5.68
CA LEU A 57 26.34 6.43 -5.01
C LEU A 57 27.39 7.05 -5.94
N GLY A 58 27.71 6.38 -7.06
CA GLY A 58 28.62 6.95 -8.08
C GLY A 58 27.92 7.83 -9.14
N LEU A 59 26.57 7.79 -9.20
CA LEU A 59 25.81 8.44 -10.26
C LEU A 59 24.83 9.51 -9.75
N LYS A 60 24.38 9.41 -8.50
CA LYS A 60 23.43 10.33 -7.86
C LYS A 60 23.75 10.49 -6.38
N GLU A 61 23.53 11.65 -5.83
CA GLU A 61 23.54 11.86 -4.38
C GLU A 61 22.35 11.10 -3.77
N LEU A 62 22.60 10.28 -2.76
CA LEU A 62 21.58 9.47 -2.09
C LEU A 62 21.47 9.86 -0.62
N SER A 63 20.29 10.28 -0.21
CA SER A 63 19.96 10.54 1.20
C SER A 63 18.98 9.49 1.71
N ILE A 64 19.29 8.90 2.87
CA ILE A 64 18.45 7.86 3.47
C ILE A 64 17.85 8.40 4.75
N ILE A 65 16.51 8.48 4.81
CA ILE A 65 15.76 8.83 6.01
C ILE A 65 15.52 7.56 6.81
N ARG A 66 16.28 7.36 7.89
CA ARG A 66 16.22 6.13 8.72
C ARG A 66 15.32 6.25 9.94
N THR A 67 15.09 7.46 10.43
CA THR A 67 14.34 7.69 11.65
C THR A 67 12.86 7.85 11.33
N PRO A 68 12.00 6.92 11.77
CA PRO A 68 10.56 7.07 11.64
C PRO A 68 10.04 8.21 12.55
N PRO A 69 8.87 8.78 12.28
CA PRO A 69 8.23 9.73 13.20
C PRO A 69 8.05 9.10 14.59
N SER A 70 8.36 9.87 15.64
CA SER A 70 8.38 9.41 17.04
C SER A 70 7.05 8.83 17.54
N ASN A 71 5.93 9.23 16.96
CA ASN A 71 4.58 8.85 17.38
C ASN A 71 3.99 7.66 16.57
N ARG A 72 4.77 7.02 15.70
CA ARG A 72 4.25 5.92 14.89
C ARG A 72 4.32 4.60 15.64
N ILE A 73 3.15 4.05 15.99
CA ILE A 73 3.05 2.72 16.59
C ILE A 73 3.32 1.66 15.53
N ALA A 74 4.20 0.70 15.83
CA ALA A 74 4.52 -0.39 14.93
C ALA A 74 3.27 -1.22 14.55
N ILE A 75 3.15 -1.56 13.27
CA ILE A 75 2.03 -2.34 12.73
C ILE A 75 2.27 -3.81 13.04
N ARG A 76 1.38 -4.42 13.81
CA ARG A 76 1.44 -5.85 14.11
C ARG A 76 1.03 -6.66 12.89
N THR A 77 1.95 -7.46 12.37
CA THR A 77 1.74 -8.18 11.11
C THR A 77 1.64 -9.69 11.37
N TYR A 78 0.53 -10.29 10.94
CA TYR A 78 0.28 -11.72 11.01
C TYR A 78 0.31 -12.33 9.61
N VAL A 79 1.13 -13.36 9.43
CA VAL A 79 1.20 -14.13 8.20
C VAL A 79 0.69 -15.53 8.49
N GLN A 80 -0.41 -15.91 7.90
CA GLN A 80 -1.06 -17.18 8.19
C GLN A 80 -1.93 -17.67 7.03
N LYS A 81 -2.23 -18.97 7.04
CA LYS A 81 -3.27 -19.51 6.15
C LYS A 81 -4.60 -18.85 6.47
N TYR A 82 -5.43 -18.66 5.43
CA TYR A 82 -6.79 -18.17 5.65
C TYR A 82 -7.59 -19.15 6.52
N GLU A 83 -8.16 -18.61 7.59
CA GLU A 83 -9.12 -19.27 8.49
C GLU A 83 -10.24 -18.28 8.80
N GLN A 84 -11.50 -18.75 8.68
CA GLN A 84 -12.66 -17.91 8.91
C GLN A 84 -12.68 -17.28 10.31
N VAL A 85 -12.25 -18.02 11.33
CA VAL A 85 -12.18 -17.54 12.72
C VAL A 85 -11.20 -16.36 12.84
N SER A 86 -10.05 -16.44 12.20
CA SER A 86 -9.06 -15.36 12.20
C SER A 86 -9.56 -14.12 11.47
N PHE A 87 -10.28 -14.31 10.36
CA PHE A 87 -10.90 -13.22 9.61
C PHE A 87 -11.98 -12.51 10.45
N LEU A 88 -12.88 -13.30 11.08
CA LEU A 88 -13.89 -12.77 11.99
C LEU A 88 -13.29 -12.00 13.16
N THR A 89 -12.25 -12.54 13.77
CA THR A 89 -11.55 -11.89 14.89
C THR A 89 -10.94 -10.56 14.46
N ALA A 90 -10.30 -10.50 13.30
CA ALA A 90 -9.73 -9.27 12.76
C ALA A 90 -10.79 -8.18 12.55
N ILE A 91 -11.94 -8.55 11.98
CA ILE A 91 -13.05 -7.64 11.74
C ILE A 91 -13.66 -7.15 13.06
N ASN A 92 -14.04 -8.06 13.96
CA ASN A 92 -14.68 -7.71 15.22
C ASN A 92 -13.80 -6.81 16.09
N ASN A 93 -12.50 -7.09 16.16
CA ASN A 93 -11.55 -6.27 16.90
C ASN A 93 -11.47 -4.84 16.36
N GLU A 94 -11.60 -4.65 15.05
CA GLU A 94 -11.55 -3.31 14.47
C GLU A 94 -12.87 -2.56 14.67
N ILE A 95 -13.99 -3.22 14.45
CA ILE A 95 -15.32 -2.62 14.62
C ILE A 95 -15.56 -2.22 16.09
N SER A 96 -15.18 -3.09 17.05
CA SER A 96 -15.37 -2.82 18.48
C SER A 96 -14.63 -1.58 18.99
N ARG A 97 -13.59 -1.14 18.28
CA ARG A 97 -12.85 0.09 18.59
C ARG A 97 -13.18 1.27 17.66
N ASN A 98 -14.27 1.16 16.89
CA ASN A 98 -14.73 2.17 15.92
C ASN A 98 -13.63 2.54 14.91
N GLY A 99 -12.90 1.54 14.43
CA GLY A 99 -11.91 1.69 13.38
C GLY A 99 -12.44 1.23 12.03
N GLN A 100 -11.61 1.40 11.00
CA GLN A 100 -11.93 1.01 9.64
C GLN A 100 -11.04 -0.11 9.15
N ILE A 101 -11.61 -0.96 8.29
CA ILE A 101 -10.95 -2.15 7.75
C ILE A 101 -10.68 -1.94 6.27
N PHE A 102 -9.45 -2.19 5.89
CA PHE A 102 -9.04 -2.19 4.51
C PHE A 102 -8.72 -3.61 4.04
N ILE A 103 -9.52 -4.15 3.11
CA ILE A 103 -9.36 -5.48 2.55
C ILE A 103 -8.83 -5.39 1.13
N VAL A 104 -7.73 -6.08 0.86
CA VAL A 104 -7.10 -6.09 -0.46
C VAL A 104 -7.07 -7.51 -1.04
N VAL A 105 -7.45 -7.61 -2.30
CA VAL A 105 -7.41 -8.84 -3.07
C VAL A 105 -6.55 -8.67 -4.33
N PRO A 106 -5.87 -9.71 -4.83
CA PRO A 106 -4.98 -9.57 -5.98
C PRO A 106 -5.71 -9.35 -7.30
N ARG A 107 -6.95 -9.79 -7.42
CA ARG A 107 -7.75 -9.70 -8.66
C ARG A 107 -9.21 -9.44 -8.35
N ILE A 108 -9.92 -8.81 -9.28
CA ILE A 108 -11.36 -8.55 -9.19
C ILE A 108 -12.16 -9.85 -8.97
N SER A 109 -11.74 -10.96 -9.58
CA SER A 109 -12.39 -12.27 -9.43
C SER A 109 -12.38 -12.82 -7.99
N HIS A 110 -11.57 -12.28 -7.08
CA HIS A 110 -11.54 -12.67 -5.68
C HIS A 110 -12.52 -11.85 -4.80
N ILE A 111 -13.05 -10.75 -5.31
CA ILE A 111 -13.97 -9.89 -4.55
C ILE A 111 -15.23 -10.64 -4.11
N PRO A 112 -15.92 -11.44 -4.98
CA PRO A 112 -17.13 -12.18 -4.58
C PRO A 112 -16.89 -13.16 -3.43
N PHE A 113 -15.69 -13.75 -3.35
CA PHE A 113 -15.33 -14.60 -2.22
C PHE A 113 -15.32 -13.79 -0.91
N VAL A 114 -14.67 -12.64 -0.88
CA VAL A 114 -14.61 -11.76 0.32
C VAL A 114 -16.00 -11.30 0.72
N GLU A 115 -16.83 -10.88 -0.23
CA GLU A 115 -18.23 -10.50 0.04
C GLU A 115 -19.03 -11.67 0.65
N SER A 116 -18.84 -12.88 0.12
CA SER A 116 -19.51 -14.06 0.66
C SER A 116 -19.08 -14.36 2.10
N GLU A 117 -17.80 -14.16 2.42
CA GLU A 117 -17.29 -14.33 3.78
C GLU A 117 -17.86 -13.27 4.74
N ILE A 118 -17.91 -12.01 4.32
CA ILE A 118 -18.53 -10.95 5.12
C ILE A 118 -20.02 -11.26 5.37
N LYS A 119 -20.76 -11.67 4.35
CA LYS A 119 -22.18 -12.02 4.48
C LYS A 119 -22.43 -13.21 5.43
N LYS A 120 -21.55 -14.21 5.41
CA LYS A 120 -21.63 -15.37 6.32
C LYS A 120 -21.45 -14.98 7.79
N LEU A 121 -20.77 -13.87 8.07
CA LEU A 121 -20.50 -13.41 9.43
C LEU A 121 -21.74 -12.81 10.09
N ASN A 122 -22.82 -12.55 9.34
CA ASN A 122 -24.03 -11.87 9.82
C ASN A 122 -23.74 -10.55 10.58
N LEU A 123 -22.63 -9.87 10.23
CA LEU A 123 -22.24 -8.59 10.81
C LEU A 123 -22.84 -7.47 9.97
N ASP A 124 -23.44 -6.51 10.65
CA ASP A 124 -23.92 -5.28 10.01
C ASP A 124 -22.71 -4.34 9.77
N ILE A 125 -21.99 -4.61 8.69
CA ILE A 125 -20.81 -3.85 8.30
C ILE A 125 -21.10 -3.12 7.01
N SER A 126 -21.02 -1.79 7.06
CA SER A 126 -21.06 -0.99 5.84
C SER A 126 -19.78 -1.16 5.05
N TYR A 127 -19.88 -1.63 3.81
CA TYR A 127 -18.70 -1.75 2.95
C TYR A 127 -18.96 -1.24 1.53
N ARG A 128 -17.88 -0.83 0.87
CA ARG A 128 -17.85 -0.52 -0.56
C ARG A 128 -16.69 -1.23 -1.25
N ILE A 129 -16.80 -1.35 -2.56
CA ILE A 129 -15.81 -2.01 -3.40
C ILE A 129 -15.17 -0.98 -4.33
N GLY A 130 -13.83 -1.02 -4.44
CA GLY A 130 -13.06 -0.21 -5.37
C GLY A 130 -12.15 -1.07 -6.25
N HIS A 131 -12.25 -0.97 -7.59
CA HIS A 131 -11.39 -1.73 -8.51
C HIS A 131 -11.16 -1.02 -9.84
N SER A 132 -10.08 -1.38 -10.56
CA SER A 132 -9.58 -0.71 -11.77
C SER A 132 -10.53 -0.67 -12.97
N LYS A 133 -11.61 -1.45 -12.96
CA LYS A 133 -12.63 -1.41 -14.02
C LYS A 133 -13.74 -0.39 -13.77
N MET A 134 -13.75 0.25 -12.59
CA MET A 134 -14.70 1.32 -12.30
C MET A 134 -14.26 2.62 -12.99
N LYS A 135 -15.21 3.52 -13.20
CA LYS A 135 -14.89 4.87 -13.65
C LYS A 135 -14.12 5.63 -12.58
N GLU A 136 -13.23 6.51 -12.98
CA GLU A 136 -12.36 7.28 -12.08
C GLU A 136 -13.17 8.03 -10.99
N LYS A 137 -14.28 8.67 -11.39
CA LYS A 137 -15.18 9.36 -10.45
C LYS A 137 -15.78 8.43 -9.40
N ASP A 138 -16.21 7.23 -9.80
CA ASP A 138 -16.82 6.27 -8.89
C ASP A 138 -15.78 5.75 -7.89
N ILE A 139 -14.54 5.57 -8.33
CA ILE A 139 -13.42 5.18 -7.47
C ILE A 139 -13.13 6.30 -6.45
N GLU A 140 -13.04 7.56 -6.90
CA GLU A 140 -12.82 8.72 -6.04
C GLU A 140 -13.91 8.83 -4.97
N GLU A 141 -15.18 8.67 -5.35
CA GLU A 141 -16.32 8.70 -4.40
C GLU A 141 -16.20 7.61 -3.33
N VAL A 142 -15.87 6.37 -3.73
CA VAL A 142 -15.68 5.25 -2.79
C VAL A 142 -14.55 5.56 -1.79
N PHE A 143 -13.45 6.12 -2.27
CA PHE A 143 -12.32 6.46 -1.41
C PHE A 143 -12.62 7.65 -0.49
N LEU A 144 -13.34 8.66 -0.97
CA LEU A 144 -13.77 9.78 -0.15
C LEU A 144 -14.71 9.30 0.97
N SER A 145 -15.72 8.47 0.65
CA SER A 145 -16.62 7.88 1.64
C SER A 145 -15.87 7.08 2.70
N PHE A 146 -14.82 6.33 2.29
CA PHE A 146 -14.00 5.60 3.24
C PHE A 146 -13.10 6.52 4.07
N SER A 147 -12.49 7.52 3.47
CA SER A 147 -11.66 8.50 4.19
C SER A 147 -12.44 9.32 5.19
N ASN A 148 -13.71 9.66 4.86
CA ASN A 148 -14.62 10.40 5.73
C ASN A 148 -15.22 9.54 6.86
N GLY A 149 -15.01 8.23 6.86
CA GLY A 149 -15.57 7.32 7.86
C GLY A 149 -17.03 6.93 7.64
N GLU A 150 -17.59 7.22 6.46
CA GLU A 150 -18.98 6.91 6.10
C GLU A 150 -19.20 5.39 5.92
N ILE A 151 -18.13 4.66 5.59
CA ILE A 151 -18.13 3.21 5.48
C ILE A 151 -17.03 2.60 6.36
N GLN A 152 -17.32 1.45 6.94
CA GLN A 152 -16.43 0.75 7.87
C GLN A 152 -15.39 -0.11 7.16
N CYS A 153 -15.72 -0.62 5.97
CA CYS A 153 -14.85 -1.54 5.25
C CYS A 153 -14.71 -1.14 3.77
N LEU A 154 -13.49 -1.10 3.30
CA LEU A 154 -13.18 -0.96 1.88
C LEU A 154 -12.59 -2.27 1.36
N ILE A 155 -13.23 -2.87 0.36
CA ILE A 155 -12.69 -4.02 -0.38
C ILE A 155 -12.12 -3.53 -1.69
N SER A 156 -10.83 -3.78 -1.96
CA SER A 156 -10.20 -3.27 -3.17
C SER A 156 -9.23 -4.26 -3.79
N THR A 157 -9.00 -4.09 -5.08
CA THR A 157 -7.80 -4.62 -5.72
C THR A 157 -6.62 -3.69 -5.48
N ASN A 158 -5.43 -4.00 -6.01
CA ASN A 158 -4.19 -3.24 -5.83
C ASN A 158 -4.19 -1.81 -6.45
N ILE A 159 -5.35 -1.15 -6.57
CA ILE A 159 -5.49 0.19 -7.16
C ILE A 159 -4.97 1.31 -6.25
N ILE A 160 -4.73 1.03 -4.99
CA ILE A 160 -4.36 2.04 -3.98
C ILE A 160 -2.88 2.43 -4.09
N GLU A 161 -2.42 2.56 -5.30
CA GLU A 161 -1.12 3.16 -5.61
C GLU A 161 -1.15 4.70 -5.53
N SER A 162 -2.32 5.33 -5.56
CA SER A 162 -2.48 6.78 -5.47
C SER A 162 -2.64 7.24 -4.02
N GLY A 163 -1.69 7.99 -3.54
CA GLY A 163 -1.51 8.78 -2.31
C GLY A 163 -2.65 9.07 -1.32
N ILE A 164 -3.70 8.26 -1.26
CA ILE A 164 -4.84 8.47 -0.38
C ILE A 164 -4.43 8.18 1.06
N ASP A 165 -4.60 9.19 1.90
CA ASP A 165 -4.36 9.10 3.34
C ASP A 165 -5.63 8.61 4.05
N ILE A 166 -5.57 7.40 4.61
CA ILE A 166 -6.69 6.79 5.32
C ILE A 166 -6.36 6.74 6.81
N LYS A 167 -6.66 7.82 7.52
CA LYS A 167 -6.27 7.98 8.92
C LYS A 167 -6.86 6.93 9.86
N ASN A 168 -8.10 6.50 9.63
CA ASN A 168 -8.83 5.59 10.52
C ASN A 168 -8.73 4.11 10.13
N ALA A 169 -8.09 3.78 9.00
CA ALA A 169 -7.85 2.39 8.63
C ALA A 169 -6.71 1.81 9.47
N ASN A 170 -7.06 1.09 10.50
CA ASN A 170 -6.09 0.49 11.42
C ASN A 170 -5.98 -1.02 11.27
N THR A 171 -6.87 -1.65 10.49
CA THR A 171 -6.75 -3.07 10.13
C THR A 171 -6.68 -3.24 8.62
N LEU A 172 -5.59 -3.86 8.17
CA LEU A 172 -5.37 -4.28 6.79
C LEU A 172 -5.53 -5.80 6.70
N ILE A 173 -6.32 -6.27 5.75
CA ILE A 173 -6.45 -7.69 5.44
C ILE A 173 -6.08 -7.91 3.98
N ILE A 174 -5.12 -8.76 3.70
CA ILE A 174 -4.71 -9.10 2.33
C ILE A 174 -4.99 -10.58 2.10
N PHE A 175 -5.89 -10.87 1.19
CA PHE A 175 -6.14 -12.23 0.72
C PHE A 175 -5.15 -12.64 -0.37
N ASN A 176 -4.81 -13.92 -0.41
CA ASN A 176 -3.83 -14.47 -1.36
C ASN A 176 -2.54 -13.62 -1.40
N SER A 177 -2.05 -13.24 -0.22
CA SER A 177 -0.90 -12.36 -0.05
C SER A 177 0.37 -12.85 -0.74
N ASN A 178 0.48 -14.15 -0.99
CA ASN A 178 1.54 -14.79 -1.75
C ASN A 178 1.60 -14.36 -3.23
N LEU A 179 0.51 -13.80 -3.78
CA LEU A 179 0.45 -13.31 -5.15
C LEU A 179 0.95 -11.87 -5.31
N PHE A 180 1.23 -11.18 -4.22
CA PHE A 180 1.75 -9.82 -4.23
C PHE A 180 3.28 -9.79 -4.20
N GLY A 181 3.86 -8.77 -4.83
CA GLY A 181 5.28 -8.45 -4.69
C GLY A 181 5.58 -7.90 -3.29
N LEU A 182 6.82 -8.06 -2.82
CA LEU A 182 7.24 -7.59 -1.51
C LEU A 182 7.06 -6.06 -1.36
N SER A 183 7.45 -5.29 -2.38
CA SER A 183 7.27 -3.84 -2.41
C SER A 183 5.79 -3.42 -2.32
N GLN A 184 4.90 -4.14 -3.01
CA GLN A 184 3.46 -3.90 -2.94
C GLN A 184 2.92 -4.13 -1.53
N LEU A 185 3.33 -5.22 -0.88
CA LEU A 185 2.93 -5.53 0.50
C LEU A 185 3.44 -4.46 1.48
N TYR A 186 4.66 -3.96 1.31
CA TYR A 186 5.18 -2.84 2.10
C TYR A 186 4.37 -1.57 1.90
N GLN A 187 4.04 -1.22 0.66
CA GLN A 187 3.22 -0.05 0.34
C GLN A 187 1.81 -0.16 0.93
N LEU A 188 1.16 -1.32 0.77
CA LEU A 188 -0.16 -1.58 1.35
C LEU A 188 -0.13 -1.50 2.88
N ARG A 189 0.86 -2.13 3.52
CA ARG A 189 1.04 -2.04 4.97
C ARG A 189 1.26 -0.59 5.42
N GLY A 190 1.97 0.20 4.65
CA GLY A 190 2.20 1.62 4.93
C GLY A 190 0.97 2.51 4.83
N ARG A 191 -0.15 2.00 4.30
CA ARG A 191 -1.41 2.74 4.20
C ARG A 191 -2.23 2.72 5.47
N VAL A 192 -2.00 1.78 6.37
CA VAL A 192 -2.68 1.69 7.68
C VAL A 192 -1.76 2.14 8.81
N GLY A 193 -2.36 2.41 9.99
CA GLY A 193 -1.59 2.80 11.16
C GLY A 193 -1.04 4.22 11.10
N ARG A 194 -1.85 5.15 10.64
CA ARG A 194 -1.54 6.58 10.62
C ARG A 194 -2.21 7.36 11.74
N SER A 195 -2.92 6.65 12.63
CA SER A 195 -3.52 7.19 13.85
C SER A 195 -2.68 6.83 15.07
N ASP A 196 -3.10 7.31 16.23
CA ASP A 196 -2.59 6.97 17.56
C ASP A 196 -2.98 5.56 18.04
N LYS A 197 -3.82 4.85 17.26
CA LYS A 197 -4.26 3.49 17.55
C LYS A 197 -3.30 2.47 16.91
N ARG A 198 -3.05 1.36 17.63
CA ARG A 198 -2.26 0.26 17.07
C ARG A 198 -2.93 -0.34 15.85
N ALA A 199 -2.17 -0.47 14.77
CA ALA A 199 -2.63 -1.09 13.55
C ALA A 199 -2.23 -2.56 13.45
N TYR A 200 -3.03 -3.28 12.66
CA TYR A 200 -2.86 -4.71 12.40
C TYR A 200 -2.88 -5.00 10.90
N ALA A 201 -2.03 -5.90 10.46
CA ALA A 201 -2.00 -6.39 9.09
C ALA A 201 -2.12 -7.92 9.09
N TYR A 202 -3.17 -8.45 8.49
CA TYR A 202 -3.40 -9.88 8.32
C TYR A 202 -3.10 -10.25 6.87
N LEU A 203 -2.05 -11.02 6.66
CA LEU A 203 -1.63 -11.51 5.36
C LEU A 203 -2.06 -12.96 5.20
N PHE A 204 -3.26 -13.15 4.68
CA PHE A 204 -3.78 -14.48 4.42
C PHE A 204 -3.19 -15.05 3.14
N HIS A 205 -2.73 -16.27 3.20
CA HIS A 205 -2.19 -16.99 2.07
C HIS A 205 -2.93 -18.31 1.83
N ASP A 206 -2.77 -18.89 0.67
CA ASP A 206 -3.27 -20.23 0.34
C ASP A 206 -2.57 -21.30 1.19
N SER A 207 -3.03 -22.56 1.07
CA SER A 207 -2.40 -23.67 1.79
C SER A 207 -0.91 -23.78 1.45
N GLU A 208 -0.08 -24.12 2.44
CA GLU A 208 1.39 -24.23 2.29
C GLU A 208 1.82 -25.16 1.14
N LYS A 209 0.97 -26.14 0.78
CA LYS A 209 1.22 -27.02 -0.37
C LYS A 209 1.18 -26.32 -1.72
N LEU A 210 0.52 -25.18 -1.81
CA LEU A 210 0.35 -24.38 -3.04
C LEU A 210 1.31 -23.18 -3.09
N ILE A 211 2.00 -22.87 -2.00
CA ILE A 211 2.89 -21.71 -1.91
C ILE A 211 4.32 -22.11 -2.20
N ASN A 212 4.96 -21.36 -3.06
CA ASN A 212 6.40 -21.43 -3.27
C ASN A 212 7.13 -20.98 -1.98
N LYS A 213 8.16 -21.75 -1.56
CA LYS A 213 9.02 -21.44 -0.40
C LYS A 213 9.57 -20.01 -0.42
N THR A 214 9.84 -19.47 -1.61
CA THR A 214 10.30 -18.08 -1.78
C THR A 214 9.22 -17.07 -1.41
N ALA A 215 7.95 -17.33 -1.76
CA ALA A 215 6.84 -16.46 -1.41
C ALA A 215 6.58 -16.47 0.11
N LEU A 216 6.66 -17.64 0.74
CA LEU A 216 6.51 -17.74 2.20
C LEU A 216 7.63 -16.99 2.94
N LYS A 217 8.88 -17.11 2.49
CA LYS A 217 10.01 -16.35 3.05
C LYS A 217 9.80 -14.83 2.94
N LYS A 218 9.28 -14.34 1.81
CA LYS A 218 8.95 -12.91 1.65
C LYS A 218 7.94 -12.45 2.69
N LEU A 219 6.88 -13.22 2.92
CA LEU A 219 5.84 -12.89 3.90
C LEU A 219 6.40 -12.91 5.33
N GLN A 220 7.23 -13.89 5.67
CA GLN A 220 7.90 -13.98 6.98
C GLN A 220 8.83 -12.80 7.23
N VAL A 221 9.59 -12.37 6.22
CA VAL A 221 10.41 -11.16 6.31
C VAL A 221 9.53 -9.95 6.67
N LEU A 222 8.39 -9.79 6.00
CA LEU A 222 7.46 -8.69 6.29
C LEU A 222 6.90 -8.75 7.71
N ALA A 223 6.63 -9.95 8.25
CA ALA A 223 6.15 -10.13 9.62
C ALA A 223 7.20 -9.76 10.67
N ASN A 224 8.46 -10.12 10.42
CA ASN A 224 9.55 -9.89 11.37
C ASN A 224 10.00 -8.42 11.43
N TYR A 225 9.72 -7.63 10.39
CA TYR A 225 10.02 -6.20 10.38
C TYR A 225 8.87 -5.41 11.02
N GLU A 226 8.85 -5.31 12.35
CA GLU A 226 7.87 -4.49 13.08
C GLU A 226 8.06 -2.99 12.86
N ASN A 227 9.27 -2.55 12.57
CA ASN A 227 9.60 -1.14 12.37
C ASN A 227 9.83 -0.83 10.88
N LEU A 228 9.01 0.05 10.32
CA LEU A 228 9.27 0.67 9.02
C LEU A 228 10.58 1.48 9.11
N GLY A 229 11.63 1.01 8.45
CA GLY A 229 12.89 1.74 8.33
C GLY A 229 14.03 1.35 9.27
N SER A 230 13.84 0.46 10.24
CA SER A 230 14.93 -0.07 11.04
C SER A 230 15.51 -1.31 10.36
N ASN A 231 16.71 -1.19 9.82
CA ASN A 231 17.56 -2.22 9.21
C ASN A 231 17.42 -2.44 7.70
N PHE A 232 17.83 -1.44 6.93
CA PHE A 232 18.43 -1.67 5.60
C PHE A 232 19.83 -1.08 5.54
#